data_60d4bf3e98629251b060f4417ffc3a1e
#
_entry.id   60d4bf3e98629251b060f4417ffc3a1e
#
_cell.length_a   1.000
_cell.length_b   1.000
_cell.length_c   1.000
_cell.angle_alpha   90.00
_cell.angle_beta   90.00
_cell.angle_gamma   90.00
#
_symmetry.space_group_name_H-M   'P 1'
#
loop_
_entity.id
_entity.type
_entity.pdbx_description
1 polymer ?
#
loop_
_entity_poly.entity_id
_entity_poly.type
_entity_poly.pdbx_seq_one_letter_code
_entity_poly.pdbx_strand_id
1 'polypeptide(L)'
;MSMHASRWRRRLVPVSMLTAVLGLTSLTLAGCTSSPSAPGSAATPNPTSAASSLGGRQAPEIVEKLDVGLELPWSVVFLPDGTGIVSERDSALVKAIRDGRATTIGEVSGVEPGGEGGLLGLALSPAFQDDRWLYAYFTSATDNRIARMKLDEETGGTFSLGEPEVVFSGIPKASTHNGGRIRFGPDGFLYAGTGDSQRREQPQDINTLGGKILRLTPEGRPAPGNPFGDNPVFSYGHRNVQGLAWDSGGRLWASEFGPDVDDELNLITPGGNYGWPTVTGAPGRSGLIDAKVVWPSTSEASPSGLEIVDGVAYTGALRGQRLWSVPLDGEDAGEPVAYFTGQHGRLRDVARAPDGALWVVSNNRNPDFALILRTVP
;
A
#
# COMPACT_ATOMS: atom_id res chain seq x y z
N MET A 1 19.77 52.60 30.02
CA MET A 1 21.15 52.78 29.57
C MET A 1 21.58 51.58 28.78
N SER A 2 21.83 51.85 27.58
CA SER A 2 22.70 51.39 26.51
C SER A 2 22.33 50.12 25.78
N MET A 3 21.79 50.32 24.57
CA MET A 3 21.67 49.39 23.45
C MET A 3 23.05 48.98 22.91
N HIS A 4 23.20 47.73 22.53
CA HIS A 4 24.20 47.35 21.53
C HIS A 4 23.56 46.47 20.48
N ALA A 5 23.37 47.07 19.32
CA ALA A 5 22.96 46.40 18.07
C ALA A 5 24.22 45.95 17.31
N SER A 6 24.36 44.66 17.03
CA SER A 6 25.40 44.15 16.13
C SER A 6 24.81 43.87 14.75
N ARG A 7 25.29 44.59 13.76
CA ARG A 7 25.00 44.45 12.33
C ARG A 7 25.84 43.33 11.75
N TRP A 8 25.19 42.34 11.14
CA TRP A 8 25.85 41.34 10.27
C TRP A 8 25.81 41.82 8.82
N ARG A 9 26.99 42.02 8.22
CA ARG A 9 27.18 42.35 6.80
C ARG A 9 27.11 41.08 5.94
N ARG A 10 26.27 41.13 4.93
CA ARG A 10 26.24 40.14 3.83
C ARG A 10 27.44 40.38 2.92
N ARG A 11 28.25 39.33 2.67
CA ARG A 11 29.26 39.31 1.61
C ARG A 11 28.65 38.67 0.35
N LEU A 12 28.62 39.42 -0.72
CA LEU A 12 28.32 38.96 -2.09
C LEU A 12 29.60 38.40 -2.69
N VAL A 13 29.49 37.19 -3.33
CA VAL A 13 30.54 36.58 -4.13
C VAL A 13 30.15 36.71 -5.59
N PRO A 14 31.02 37.16 -6.48
CA PRO A 14 30.68 37.33 -7.92
C PRO A 14 30.78 35.98 -8.65
N VAL A 15 29.81 35.74 -9.54
CA VAL A 15 29.80 34.64 -10.52
C VAL A 15 30.59 35.08 -11.75
N SER A 16 31.64 34.35 -12.11
CA SER A 16 32.37 34.53 -13.35
C SER A 16 31.75 33.73 -14.48
N MET A 17 31.30 34.41 -15.52
CA MET A 17 30.92 33.81 -16.82
C MET A 17 32.17 33.40 -17.58
N LEU A 18 32.19 32.14 -18.04
CA LEU A 18 33.18 31.66 -19.03
C LEU A 18 32.45 31.42 -20.35
N THR A 19 32.79 32.27 -21.35
CA THR A 19 32.33 32.14 -22.73
C THR A 19 33.25 31.19 -23.49
N ALA A 20 32.70 30.14 -24.11
CA ALA A 20 33.41 29.28 -25.04
C ALA A 20 32.98 29.58 -26.48
N VAL A 21 33.99 29.80 -27.30
CA VAL A 21 33.90 30.16 -28.75
C VAL A 21 33.77 28.88 -29.60
N LEU A 22 32.77 28.86 -30.48
CA LEU A 22 32.61 27.83 -31.51
C LEU A 22 33.58 28.09 -32.67
N GLY A 23 34.35 27.06 -33.05
CA GLY A 23 35.10 27.01 -34.32
C GLY A 23 34.35 26.13 -35.32
N LEU A 24 33.91 26.73 -36.43
CA LEU A 24 33.43 26.04 -37.63
C LEU A 24 34.63 25.64 -38.49
N THR A 25 34.70 24.35 -38.87
CA THR A 25 35.48 23.92 -40.05
C THR A 25 34.59 23.13 -40.99
N SER A 26 34.36 23.71 -42.13
CA SER A 26 33.69 23.13 -43.29
C SER A 26 34.68 22.28 -44.12
N LEU A 27 34.31 21.03 -44.42
CA LEU A 27 34.94 20.23 -45.47
C LEU A 27 33.88 19.79 -46.48
N THR A 28 34.03 20.30 -47.70
CA THR A 28 33.25 19.88 -48.87
C THR A 28 33.95 18.70 -49.54
N LEU A 29 33.26 17.62 -49.84
CA LEU A 29 33.62 16.64 -50.87
C LEU A 29 32.39 16.27 -51.68
N ALA A 30 32.51 16.50 -52.99
CA ALA A 30 31.54 16.11 -54.00
C ALA A 30 31.73 14.65 -54.42
N GLY A 31 30.62 13.95 -54.70
CA GLY A 31 30.72 12.63 -55.35
C GLY A 31 29.41 11.87 -55.49
N CYS A 32 28.88 11.97 -56.73
CA CYS A 32 28.12 10.98 -57.50
C CYS A 32 26.72 10.51 -57.02
N THR A 33 25.80 10.87 -57.87
CA THR A 33 24.40 10.43 -58.00
C THR A 33 24.21 8.91 -58.16
N SER A 34 23.33 8.35 -57.38
CA SER A 34 22.47 7.22 -57.76
C SER A 34 21.23 7.24 -56.86
N SER A 35 20.07 7.49 -57.45
CA SER A 35 18.77 7.38 -56.79
C SER A 35 18.44 5.90 -56.54
N PRO A 36 18.03 5.54 -55.36
CA PRO A 36 17.19 4.36 -55.15
C PRO A 36 15.76 4.77 -54.78
N SER A 37 14.85 4.01 -55.30
CA SER A 37 13.41 3.98 -55.11
C SER A 37 12.99 4.12 -53.66
N ALA A 38 11.89 4.82 -53.40
CA ALA A 38 11.24 4.95 -52.13
C ALA A 38 10.87 3.56 -51.55
N PRO A 39 11.24 3.26 -50.29
CA PRO A 39 10.63 2.14 -49.61
C PRO A 39 9.26 2.58 -49.04
N GLY A 40 8.30 1.69 -49.20
CA GLY A 40 6.93 1.85 -48.73
C GLY A 40 6.87 2.24 -47.26
N SER A 41 5.84 3.03 -46.95
CA SER A 41 5.40 3.38 -45.63
C SER A 41 5.26 2.11 -44.78
N ALA A 42 6.23 1.88 -43.88
CA ALA A 42 6.08 0.89 -42.86
C ALA A 42 5.00 1.39 -41.90
N ALA A 43 3.86 0.69 -41.86
CA ALA A 43 2.84 0.85 -40.85
C ALA A 43 3.50 0.62 -39.50
N THR A 44 3.47 1.63 -38.64
CA THR A 44 3.74 1.49 -37.19
C THR A 44 2.87 0.35 -36.67
N PRO A 45 3.43 -0.70 -36.07
CA PRO A 45 2.61 -1.68 -35.41
C PRO A 45 1.89 -0.98 -34.26
N ASN A 46 0.55 -0.97 -34.32
CA ASN A 46 -0.28 -0.74 -33.16
C ASN A 46 0.27 -1.61 -32.02
N PRO A 47 0.41 -1.13 -30.79
CA PRO A 47 0.70 -1.99 -29.67
C PRO A 47 -0.52 -2.89 -29.47
N THR A 48 -0.50 -4.03 -30.13
CA THR A 48 -1.40 -5.13 -29.81
C THR A 48 -1.09 -5.51 -28.38
N SER A 49 -2.04 -5.23 -27.50
CA SER A 49 -2.09 -5.71 -26.12
C SER A 49 -1.64 -7.17 -26.11
N ALA A 50 -0.42 -7.42 -25.67
CA ALA A 50 0.02 -8.75 -25.32
C ALA A 50 -0.65 -9.11 -23.99
N ALA A 51 -1.92 -9.51 -24.07
CA ALA A 51 -2.56 -10.29 -23.04
C ALA A 51 -1.88 -11.66 -23.06
N SER A 52 -0.73 -11.76 -22.41
CA SER A 52 -0.14 -13.05 -22.06
C SER A 52 -1.13 -13.73 -21.12
N SER A 53 -1.76 -14.77 -21.60
CA SER A 53 -2.73 -15.59 -20.89
C SER A 53 -2.11 -16.11 -19.58
N LEU A 54 -2.55 -15.58 -18.46
CA LEU A 54 -2.50 -16.27 -17.18
C LEU A 54 -3.26 -17.59 -17.38
N GLY A 55 -2.60 -18.71 -17.67
CA GLY A 55 -3.17 -20.06 -17.77
C GLY A 55 -4.70 -20.17 -17.93
N GLY A 56 -5.31 -19.48 -18.91
CA GLY A 56 -6.74 -19.49 -19.16
C GLY A 56 -7.61 -18.54 -18.31
N ARG A 57 -7.05 -17.77 -17.38
CA ARG A 57 -7.81 -16.81 -16.56
C ARG A 57 -8.12 -15.53 -17.34
N GLN A 58 -9.36 -15.06 -17.21
CA GLN A 58 -9.77 -13.79 -17.84
C GLN A 58 -9.29 -12.59 -17.03
N ALA A 59 -9.05 -11.46 -17.73
CA ALA A 59 -8.75 -10.19 -17.07
C ALA A 59 -9.91 -9.77 -16.14
N PRO A 60 -9.62 -9.14 -14.99
CA PRO A 60 -10.68 -8.57 -14.16
C PRO A 60 -11.44 -7.50 -14.94
N GLU A 61 -12.77 -7.52 -14.83
CA GLU A 61 -13.66 -6.60 -15.52
C GLU A 61 -14.24 -5.59 -14.51
N ILE A 62 -14.18 -4.29 -14.84
CA ILE A 62 -14.87 -3.26 -14.04
C ILE A 62 -16.37 -3.36 -14.35
N VAL A 63 -17.17 -3.77 -13.37
CA VAL A 63 -18.63 -3.86 -13.51
C VAL A 63 -19.33 -2.60 -13.02
N GLU A 64 -18.71 -1.85 -12.13
CA GLU A 64 -19.25 -0.60 -11.60
C GLU A 64 -18.14 0.35 -11.11
N LYS A 65 -18.42 1.65 -11.20
CA LYS A 65 -17.63 2.71 -10.56
C LYS A 65 -18.51 3.50 -9.62
N LEU A 66 -18.20 3.49 -8.33
CA LEU A 66 -18.91 4.21 -7.29
C LEU A 66 -18.25 5.56 -7.01
N ASP A 67 -18.82 6.63 -7.53
CA ASP A 67 -18.44 8.02 -7.23
C ASP A 67 -19.29 8.52 -6.05
N VAL A 68 -18.95 8.15 -4.83
CA VAL A 68 -19.75 8.36 -3.62
C VAL A 68 -19.16 9.42 -2.68
N GLY A 69 -18.28 10.27 -3.17
CA GLY A 69 -17.69 11.38 -2.42
C GLY A 69 -16.71 10.91 -1.34
N LEU A 70 -15.84 9.95 -1.67
CA LEU A 70 -14.73 9.57 -0.81
C LEU A 70 -13.59 10.60 -0.87
N GLU A 71 -12.94 10.83 0.25
CA GLU A 71 -11.77 11.72 0.37
C GLU A 71 -10.58 10.97 0.94
N LEU A 72 -9.58 10.72 0.10
CA LEU A 72 -8.37 9.97 0.47
C LEU A 72 -8.67 8.64 1.20
N PRO A 73 -9.55 7.77 0.66
CA PRO A 73 -9.83 6.50 1.29
C PRO A 73 -8.54 5.67 1.43
N TRP A 74 -8.39 4.98 2.57
CA TRP A 74 -7.18 4.22 2.83
C TRP A 74 -7.42 2.72 2.94
N SER A 75 -8.50 2.31 3.57
CA SER A 75 -8.86 0.90 3.75
C SER A 75 -10.35 0.68 3.56
N VAL A 76 -10.71 -0.49 3.02
CA VAL A 76 -12.10 -0.94 2.94
C VAL A 76 -12.21 -2.35 3.52
N VAL A 77 -13.21 -2.56 4.36
CA VAL A 77 -13.63 -3.86 4.89
C VAL A 77 -15.13 -4.02 4.71
N PHE A 78 -15.63 -5.25 4.75
CA PHE A 78 -17.04 -5.51 4.47
C PHE A 78 -17.76 -6.12 5.67
N LEU A 79 -18.94 -5.59 5.97
CA LEU A 79 -19.89 -6.25 6.86
C LEU A 79 -20.46 -7.50 6.18
N PRO A 80 -21.00 -8.46 6.97
CA PRO A 80 -21.58 -9.68 6.40
C PRO A 80 -22.70 -9.46 5.38
N ASP A 81 -23.40 -8.32 5.47
CA ASP A 81 -24.47 -7.92 4.56
C ASP A 81 -24.00 -7.25 3.25
N GLY A 82 -22.67 -7.11 3.07
CA GLY A 82 -22.05 -6.49 1.90
C GLY A 82 -21.83 -4.98 2.05
N THR A 83 -22.21 -4.36 3.16
CA THR A 83 -21.90 -2.94 3.41
C THR A 83 -20.38 -2.75 3.48
N GLY A 84 -19.81 -1.88 2.64
CA GLY A 84 -18.41 -1.49 2.69
C GLY A 84 -18.17 -0.45 3.78
N ILE A 85 -17.20 -0.69 4.69
CA ILE A 85 -16.75 0.27 5.70
C ILE A 85 -15.39 0.80 5.26
N VAL A 86 -15.28 2.12 5.09
CA VAL A 86 -14.10 2.78 4.51
C VAL A 86 -13.53 3.79 5.49
N SER A 87 -12.20 3.77 5.67
CA SER A 87 -11.48 4.82 6.39
C SER A 87 -11.05 5.92 5.43
N GLU A 88 -11.19 7.17 5.86
CA GLU A 88 -10.63 8.34 5.18
C GLU A 88 -9.45 8.88 5.98
N ARG A 89 -8.29 8.93 5.34
CA ARG A 89 -6.99 9.13 6.02
C ARG A 89 -6.88 10.47 6.74
N ASP A 90 -7.19 11.56 6.02
CA ASP A 90 -6.89 12.92 6.50
C ASP A 90 -8.06 13.50 7.31
N SER A 91 -9.29 13.11 7.03
CA SER A 91 -10.50 13.54 7.75
C SER A 91 -10.75 12.74 9.03
N ALA A 92 -10.06 11.61 9.22
CA ALA A 92 -10.31 10.64 10.31
C ALA A 92 -11.74 10.05 10.30
N LEU A 93 -12.49 10.22 9.21
CA LEU A 93 -13.84 9.71 9.10
C LEU A 93 -13.87 8.24 8.72
N VAL A 94 -14.89 7.56 9.25
CA VAL A 94 -15.29 6.23 8.79
C VAL A 94 -16.62 6.37 8.08
N LYS A 95 -16.70 5.80 6.87
CA LYS A 95 -17.91 5.82 6.04
C LYS A 95 -18.44 4.42 5.80
N ALA A 96 -19.76 4.29 5.78
CA ALA A 96 -20.44 3.09 5.30
C ALA A 96 -20.93 3.33 3.87
N ILE A 97 -20.66 2.38 2.98
CA ILE A 97 -21.16 2.38 1.59
C ILE A 97 -22.15 1.24 1.45
N ARG A 98 -23.41 1.59 1.21
CA ARG A 98 -24.52 0.67 0.98
C ARG A 98 -25.40 1.20 -0.15
N ASP A 99 -25.85 0.36 -1.05
CA ASP A 99 -26.77 0.73 -2.17
C ASP A 99 -26.26 1.92 -2.99
N GLY A 100 -24.94 1.96 -3.27
CA GLY A 100 -24.31 3.02 -4.05
C GLY A 100 -24.25 4.38 -3.34
N ARG A 101 -24.40 4.44 -2.01
CA ARG A 101 -24.33 5.67 -1.21
C ARG A 101 -23.34 5.54 -0.08
N ALA A 102 -22.54 6.59 0.14
CA ALA A 102 -21.68 6.69 1.32
C ALA A 102 -22.35 7.55 2.40
N THR A 103 -22.29 7.07 3.62
CA THR A 103 -22.75 7.78 4.82
C THR A 103 -21.63 7.82 5.84
N THR A 104 -21.32 8.98 6.41
CA THR A 104 -20.37 9.08 7.53
C THR A 104 -21.01 8.45 8.76
N ILE A 105 -20.28 7.52 9.41
CA ILE A 105 -20.76 6.78 10.57
C ILE A 105 -20.02 7.16 11.86
N GLY A 106 -18.95 7.92 11.75
CA GLY A 106 -18.20 8.47 12.88
C GLY A 106 -16.83 8.99 12.50
N GLU A 107 -16.20 9.64 13.45
CA GLU A 107 -14.81 10.10 13.39
C GLU A 107 -13.99 9.34 14.45
N VAL A 108 -12.78 8.92 14.10
CA VAL A 108 -11.88 8.27 15.06
C VAL A 108 -11.11 9.34 15.82
N SER A 109 -11.49 9.55 17.08
CA SER A 109 -10.88 10.56 17.94
C SER A 109 -9.41 10.25 18.21
N GLY A 110 -8.57 11.29 18.31
CA GLY A 110 -7.12 11.17 18.56
C GLY A 110 -6.27 10.89 17.33
N VAL A 111 -6.84 10.89 16.13
CA VAL A 111 -6.10 10.85 14.88
C VAL A 111 -5.46 12.21 14.61
N GLU A 112 -4.15 12.21 14.32
CA GLU A 112 -3.36 13.39 13.94
C GLU A 112 -2.79 13.17 12.53
N PRO A 113 -3.52 13.56 11.49
CA PRO A 113 -3.09 13.33 10.11
C PRO A 113 -1.86 14.17 9.76
N GLY A 114 -0.98 13.60 8.95
CA GLY A 114 0.22 14.30 8.45
C GLY A 114 1.11 13.43 7.59
N GLY A 115 1.48 13.95 6.44
CA GLY A 115 2.28 13.19 5.47
C GLY A 115 1.55 11.94 4.97
N GLU A 116 2.05 10.77 5.33
CA GLU A 116 1.39 9.48 5.05
C GLU A 116 0.55 8.97 6.23
N GLY A 117 0.65 9.62 7.40
CA GLY A 117 -0.10 9.26 8.59
C GLY A 117 -1.52 9.82 8.60
N GLY A 118 -2.36 9.27 9.48
CA GLY A 118 -3.77 9.58 9.62
C GLY A 118 -4.57 8.36 10.04
N LEU A 119 -5.84 8.26 9.67
CA LEU A 119 -6.65 7.05 9.82
C LEU A 119 -6.31 6.10 8.66
N LEU A 120 -5.73 4.93 8.98
CA LEU A 120 -5.16 4.02 8.00
C LEU A 120 -5.99 2.74 7.87
N GLY A 121 -5.45 1.59 8.28
CA GLY A 121 -6.07 0.28 8.10
C GLY A 121 -7.29 0.05 8.99
N LEU A 122 -8.27 -0.66 8.45
CA LEU A 122 -9.42 -1.20 9.18
C LEU A 122 -9.38 -2.73 9.18
N ALA A 123 -9.92 -3.34 10.24
CA ALA A 123 -10.20 -4.77 10.28
C ALA A 123 -11.46 -5.03 11.12
N LEU A 124 -12.32 -5.95 10.69
CA LEU A 124 -13.42 -6.44 11.51
C LEU A 124 -12.93 -7.55 12.43
N SER A 125 -13.48 -7.61 13.64
CA SER A 125 -13.32 -8.76 14.53
C SER A 125 -13.73 -10.06 13.82
N PRO A 126 -13.01 -11.18 14.00
CA PRO A 126 -13.48 -12.48 13.54
C PRO A 126 -14.84 -12.89 14.13
N ALA A 127 -15.19 -12.34 15.29
CA ALA A 127 -16.46 -12.54 15.98
C ALA A 127 -17.42 -11.34 15.82
N PHE A 128 -17.29 -10.57 14.75
CA PHE A 128 -18.01 -9.30 14.56
C PHE A 128 -19.53 -9.41 14.73
N GLN A 129 -20.13 -10.51 14.35
CA GLN A 129 -21.57 -10.72 14.54
C GLN A 129 -21.98 -10.71 16.02
N ASP A 130 -21.09 -11.15 16.91
CA ASP A 130 -21.32 -11.23 18.34
C ASP A 130 -20.81 -10.01 19.09
N ASP A 131 -19.61 -9.53 18.70
CA ASP A 131 -18.88 -8.51 19.47
C ASP A 131 -18.91 -7.11 18.85
N ARG A 132 -19.27 -6.98 17.57
CA ARG A 132 -19.42 -5.70 16.84
C ARG A 132 -18.16 -4.84 16.82
N TRP A 133 -16.95 -5.42 17.02
CA TRP A 133 -15.71 -4.66 17.03
C TRP A 133 -15.17 -4.37 15.61
N LEU A 134 -14.96 -3.09 15.33
CA LEU A 134 -14.14 -2.58 14.25
C LEU A 134 -12.79 -2.12 14.80
N TYR A 135 -11.69 -2.58 14.24
CA TYR A 135 -10.34 -2.17 14.57
C TYR A 135 -9.85 -1.15 13.57
N ALA A 136 -9.07 -0.17 14.06
CA ALA A 136 -8.43 0.84 13.23
C ALA A 136 -6.96 1.01 13.63
N TYR A 137 -6.07 1.08 12.65
CA TYR A 137 -4.71 1.54 12.82
C TYR A 137 -4.67 3.03 12.45
N PHE A 138 -4.12 3.86 13.31
CA PHE A 138 -4.04 5.29 13.05
C PHE A 138 -2.80 5.95 13.65
N THR A 139 -2.44 7.11 13.09
CA THR A 139 -1.38 7.98 13.58
C THR A 139 -1.96 8.95 14.60
N SER A 140 -1.40 8.96 15.81
CA SER A 140 -1.73 9.90 16.88
C SER A 140 -0.68 11.04 16.98
N ALA A 141 -0.81 11.90 17.95
CA ALA A 141 0.18 12.94 18.22
C ALA A 141 1.59 12.38 18.48
N THR A 142 1.71 11.22 19.12
CA THR A 142 2.99 10.67 19.60
C THR A 142 3.48 9.43 18.88
N ASP A 143 2.58 8.58 18.38
CA ASP A 143 2.88 7.26 17.82
C ASP A 143 1.82 6.84 16.79
N ASN A 144 2.05 5.71 16.13
CA ASN A 144 0.99 4.95 15.50
C ASN A 144 0.44 3.94 16.51
N ARG A 145 -0.88 3.68 16.45
CA ARG A 145 -1.56 2.79 17.37
C ARG A 145 -2.72 2.06 16.75
N ILE A 146 -3.19 1.03 17.43
CA ILE A 146 -4.39 0.27 17.06
C ILE A 146 -5.43 0.48 18.16
N ALA A 147 -6.63 0.87 17.76
CA ALA A 147 -7.80 0.91 18.63
C ALA A 147 -8.93 0.06 18.05
N ARG A 148 -9.89 -0.28 18.89
CA ARG A 148 -11.14 -0.90 18.48
C ARG A 148 -12.32 -0.05 18.93
N MET A 149 -13.39 -0.08 18.14
CA MET A 149 -14.61 0.70 18.38
C MET A 149 -15.82 -0.20 18.14
N LYS A 150 -16.90 0.00 18.88
CA LYS A 150 -18.16 -0.63 18.54
C LYS A 150 -18.71 -0.02 17.25
N LEU A 151 -19.17 -0.88 16.38
CA LEU A 151 -19.90 -0.49 15.18
C LEU A 151 -21.33 -0.98 15.34
N ASP A 152 -22.21 -0.09 15.79
CA ASP A 152 -23.60 -0.41 16.09
C ASP A 152 -24.50 -0.06 14.91
N GLU A 153 -25.47 -0.91 14.65
CA GLU A 153 -26.51 -0.65 13.67
C GLU A 153 -27.72 0.00 14.37
N GLU A 154 -28.03 1.20 13.94
CA GLU A 154 -29.13 2.00 14.45
C GLU A 154 -30.47 1.65 13.79
N THR A 155 -31.55 2.06 14.42
CA THR A 155 -32.89 1.91 13.84
C THR A 155 -32.95 2.62 12.49
N GLY A 156 -33.30 1.88 11.44
CA GLY A 156 -33.35 2.41 10.06
C GLY A 156 -32.15 2.04 9.20
N GLY A 157 -31.24 1.18 9.69
CA GLY A 157 -30.12 0.61 8.91
C GLY A 157 -28.95 1.57 8.71
N THR A 158 -28.87 2.63 9.52
CA THR A 158 -27.67 3.47 9.64
C THR A 158 -26.70 2.85 10.66
N PHE A 159 -25.45 3.28 10.61
CA PHE A 159 -24.44 2.83 11.54
C PHE A 159 -23.90 3.99 12.38
N SER A 160 -23.47 3.68 13.59
CA SER A 160 -22.74 4.60 14.46
C SER A 160 -21.45 3.96 14.95
N LEU A 161 -20.42 4.79 15.12
CA LEU A 161 -19.10 4.37 15.59
C LEU A 161 -18.94 4.82 17.05
N GLY A 162 -18.64 3.89 17.94
CA GLY A 162 -18.31 4.18 19.33
C GLY A 162 -16.94 4.80 19.51
N GLU A 163 -16.64 5.22 20.75
CA GLU A 163 -15.32 5.78 21.10
C GLU A 163 -14.19 4.74 20.94
N PRO A 164 -12.97 5.18 20.51
CA PRO A 164 -11.84 4.28 20.34
C PRO A 164 -11.26 3.81 21.68
N GLU A 165 -11.21 2.50 21.87
CA GLU A 165 -10.46 1.81 22.90
C GLU A 165 -9.10 1.40 22.35
N VAL A 166 -8.01 2.05 22.79
CA VAL A 166 -6.65 1.72 22.35
C VAL A 166 -6.24 0.35 22.90
N VAL A 167 -5.96 -0.59 21.99
CA VAL A 167 -5.52 -1.96 22.34
C VAL A 167 -4.00 -2.12 22.19
N PHE A 168 -3.36 -1.37 21.30
CA PHE A 168 -1.91 -1.40 21.09
C PHE A 168 -1.37 -0.02 20.70
N SER A 169 -0.19 0.36 21.24
CA SER A 169 0.43 1.67 21.02
C SER A 169 1.95 1.60 21.02
N GLY A 170 2.63 2.73 20.77
CA GLY A 170 4.09 2.83 20.78
C GLY A 170 4.72 2.42 19.45
N ILE A 171 3.95 2.19 18.38
CA ILE A 171 4.51 1.97 17.04
C ILE A 171 5.09 3.31 16.56
N PRO A 172 6.35 3.35 16.10
CA PRO A 172 6.97 4.60 15.65
C PRO A 172 6.18 5.24 14.51
N LYS A 173 6.14 6.59 14.52
CA LYS A 173 5.55 7.40 13.44
C LYS A 173 6.56 8.34 12.83
N ALA A 174 6.33 8.72 11.58
CA ALA A 174 7.04 9.78 10.88
C ALA A 174 6.14 10.41 9.80
N SER A 175 6.67 11.38 9.05
CA SER A 175 5.95 11.93 7.89
C SER A 175 5.71 10.90 6.78
N THR A 176 6.56 9.86 6.68
CA THR A 176 6.42 8.73 5.76
C THR A 176 6.70 7.42 6.48
N HIS A 177 6.39 6.30 5.82
CA HIS A 177 6.64 4.94 6.28
C HIS A 177 5.97 4.64 7.63
N ASN A 178 4.67 4.88 7.70
CA ASN A 178 3.89 4.56 8.89
C ASN A 178 3.32 3.13 8.88
N GLY A 179 3.47 2.39 7.77
CA GLY A 179 2.80 1.10 7.59
C GLY A 179 1.29 1.28 7.54
N GLY A 180 0.58 0.59 8.42
CA GLY A 180 -0.83 0.86 8.70
C GLY A 180 -1.79 -0.25 8.32
N ARG A 181 -1.39 -1.26 7.56
CA ARG A 181 -2.27 -2.38 7.23
C ARG A 181 -2.48 -3.26 8.45
N ILE A 182 -3.74 -3.48 8.81
CA ILE A 182 -4.12 -4.48 9.82
C ILE A 182 -5.10 -5.47 9.21
N ARG A 183 -5.02 -6.73 9.65
CA ARG A 183 -5.93 -7.79 9.22
C ARG A 183 -5.92 -8.95 10.21
N PHE A 184 -7.07 -9.54 10.48
CA PHE A 184 -7.13 -10.80 11.22
C PHE A 184 -6.75 -11.97 10.33
N GLY A 185 -5.86 -12.81 10.84
CA GLY A 185 -5.46 -14.04 10.19
C GLY A 185 -6.47 -15.19 10.40
N PRO A 186 -6.34 -16.26 9.63
CA PRO A 186 -7.18 -17.45 9.80
C PRO A 186 -7.02 -18.11 11.19
N ASP A 187 -5.96 -17.77 11.91
CA ASP A 187 -5.69 -18.19 13.29
C ASP A 187 -6.39 -17.31 14.35
N GLY A 188 -7.17 -16.31 13.94
CA GLY A 188 -7.92 -15.40 14.79
C GLY A 188 -7.11 -14.30 15.46
N PHE A 189 -5.82 -14.16 15.15
CA PHE A 189 -4.95 -13.10 15.65
C PHE A 189 -4.89 -11.91 14.70
N LEU A 190 -4.63 -10.72 15.27
CA LEU A 190 -4.50 -9.48 14.52
C LEU A 190 -3.06 -9.29 14.05
N TYR A 191 -2.86 -9.20 12.74
CA TYR A 191 -1.59 -8.87 12.14
C TYR A 191 -1.55 -7.39 11.76
N ALA A 192 -0.39 -6.75 11.98
CA ALA A 192 -0.19 -5.33 11.66
C ALA A 192 1.14 -5.11 10.96
N GLY A 193 1.10 -4.55 9.75
CA GLY A 193 2.27 -4.09 9.04
C GLY A 193 2.70 -2.70 9.52
N THR A 194 3.95 -2.55 9.94
CA THR A 194 4.52 -1.27 10.36
C THR A 194 5.56 -0.76 9.37
N GLY A 195 5.81 0.54 9.37
CA GLY A 195 6.91 1.13 8.62
C GLY A 195 8.14 1.37 9.49
N ASP A 196 9.31 1.59 8.87
CA ASP A 196 10.54 1.93 9.57
C ASP A 196 10.52 3.35 10.17
N SER A 197 9.49 4.15 9.84
CA SER A 197 9.31 5.52 10.30
C SER A 197 10.58 6.37 10.10
N GLN A 198 11.29 6.15 8.98
CA GLN A 198 12.57 6.79 8.63
C GLN A 198 13.72 6.49 9.61
N ARG A 199 13.58 5.49 10.47
CA ARG A 199 14.58 5.04 11.45
C ARG A 199 15.18 3.71 10.97
N ARG A 200 16.14 3.80 10.07
CA ARG A 200 16.72 2.65 9.35
C ARG A 200 17.37 1.59 10.25
N GLU A 201 17.69 1.93 11.49
CA GLU A 201 18.22 0.99 12.49
C GLU A 201 17.17 0.06 13.08
N GLN A 202 15.90 0.47 13.11
CA GLN A 202 14.83 -0.27 13.77
C GLN A 202 14.43 -1.58 13.09
N PRO A 203 14.33 -1.68 11.75
CA PRO A 203 13.89 -2.90 11.09
C PRO A 203 14.65 -4.16 11.49
N GLN A 204 15.95 -4.06 11.79
CA GLN A 204 16.79 -5.18 12.19
C GLN A 204 16.82 -5.45 13.70
N ASP A 205 16.27 -4.54 14.51
CA ASP A 205 16.18 -4.73 15.98
C ASP A 205 14.80 -5.24 16.37
N ILE A 206 14.70 -6.51 16.78
CA ILE A 206 13.44 -7.15 17.19
C ILE A 206 12.82 -6.55 18.47
N ASN A 207 13.54 -5.70 19.21
CA ASN A 207 13.03 -5.01 20.39
C ASN A 207 12.35 -3.68 20.05
N THR A 208 12.28 -3.30 18.78
CA THR A 208 11.57 -2.13 18.28
C THR A 208 10.38 -2.53 17.42
N LEU A 209 9.41 -1.63 17.26
CA LEU A 209 8.19 -1.91 16.52
C LEU A 209 8.19 -1.37 15.07
N GLY A 210 9.25 -0.66 14.68
CA GLY A 210 9.37 -0.11 13.32
C GLY A 210 9.90 -1.15 12.32
N GLY A 211 9.31 -1.20 11.12
CA GLY A 211 9.71 -2.11 10.05
C GLY A 211 9.46 -3.59 10.39
N LYS A 212 8.26 -3.91 10.81
CA LYS A 212 7.82 -5.23 11.28
C LYS A 212 6.48 -5.64 10.67
N ILE A 213 6.21 -6.93 10.72
CA ILE A 213 4.84 -7.44 10.81
C ILE A 213 4.68 -7.90 12.26
N LEU A 214 3.67 -7.36 12.93
CA LEU A 214 3.31 -7.71 14.31
C LEU A 214 2.18 -8.73 14.28
N ARG A 215 2.11 -9.61 15.32
CA ARG A 215 1.00 -10.55 15.52
C ARG A 215 0.52 -10.46 16.97
N LEU A 216 -0.73 -10.07 17.14
CA LEU A 216 -1.34 -9.66 18.40
C LEU A 216 -2.63 -10.44 18.67
N THR A 217 -3.00 -10.60 19.93
CA THR A 217 -4.36 -11.02 20.29
C THR A 217 -5.35 -9.88 19.96
N PRO A 218 -6.66 -10.14 19.91
CA PRO A 218 -7.67 -9.09 19.76
C PRO A 218 -7.59 -7.98 20.82
N GLU A 219 -7.04 -8.27 22.00
CA GLU A 219 -6.83 -7.31 23.10
C GLU A 219 -5.46 -6.60 23.01
N GLY A 220 -4.70 -6.79 21.92
CA GLY A 220 -3.43 -6.11 21.67
C GLY A 220 -2.22 -6.68 22.41
N ARG A 221 -2.31 -7.88 23.02
CA ARG A 221 -1.16 -8.55 23.62
C ARG A 221 -0.39 -9.33 22.55
N PRO A 222 0.93 -9.59 22.72
CA PRO A 222 1.63 -10.52 21.86
C PRO A 222 0.88 -11.85 21.75
N ALA A 223 0.70 -12.34 20.53
CA ALA A 223 -0.04 -13.58 20.31
C ALA A 223 0.77 -14.79 20.78
N PRO A 224 0.13 -15.80 21.43
CA PRO A 224 0.80 -17.04 21.79
C PRO A 224 1.45 -17.70 20.55
N GLY A 225 2.65 -18.23 20.74
CA GLY A 225 3.41 -18.89 19.66
C GLY A 225 4.10 -17.94 18.68
N ASN A 226 4.24 -16.67 19.02
CA ASN A 226 5.10 -15.75 18.28
C ASN A 226 6.55 -16.25 18.31
N PRO A 227 7.33 -16.02 17.22
CA PRO A 227 8.66 -16.62 17.06
C PRO A 227 9.69 -16.12 18.09
N PHE A 228 9.43 -14.98 18.73
CA PHE A 228 10.34 -14.37 19.72
C PHE A 228 9.72 -14.35 21.15
N GLY A 229 8.91 -15.35 21.49
CA GLY A 229 8.27 -15.47 22.80
C GLY A 229 7.17 -14.42 23.02
N ASP A 230 7.23 -13.69 24.15
CA ASP A 230 6.27 -12.63 24.47
C ASP A 230 6.49 -11.31 23.69
N ASN A 231 7.18 -11.38 22.56
CA ASN A 231 7.38 -10.25 21.67
C ASN A 231 6.28 -10.21 20.61
N PRO A 232 5.68 -9.05 20.28
CA PRO A 232 4.66 -8.95 19.24
C PRO A 232 5.19 -9.15 17.82
N VAL A 233 6.50 -9.14 17.60
CA VAL A 233 7.12 -9.25 16.27
C VAL A 233 6.90 -10.66 15.70
N PHE A 234 6.30 -10.72 14.50
CA PHE A 234 6.12 -11.94 13.72
C PHE A 234 7.20 -12.10 12.65
N SER A 235 7.53 -11.01 11.94
CA SER A 235 8.66 -10.92 11.01
C SER A 235 9.29 -9.53 11.08
N TYR A 236 10.52 -9.38 10.57
CA TYR A 236 11.29 -8.15 10.70
C TYR A 236 12.16 -7.87 9.47
N GLY A 237 12.81 -6.72 9.46
CA GLY A 237 13.61 -6.30 8.30
C GLY A 237 12.75 -5.76 7.16
N HIS A 238 11.60 -5.17 7.47
CA HIS A 238 10.68 -4.51 6.54
C HIS A 238 10.91 -3.00 6.49
N ARG A 239 10.54 -2.38 5.36
CA ARG A 239 10.59 -0.93 5.21
C ARG A 239 9.24 -0.26 5.44
N ASN A 240 8.21 -0.66 4.69
CA ASN A 240 6.88 -0.03 4.78
C ASN A 240 5.79 -0.97 4.25
N VAL A 241 5.31 -1.87 5.09
CA VAL A 241 4.29 -2.86 4.74
C VAL A 241 2.92 -2.20 4.69
N GLN A 242 2.23 -2.29 3.53
CA GLN A 242 0.90 -1.69 3.34
C GLN A 242 -0.17 -2.67 2.85
N GLY A 243 0.16 -3.90 2.56
CA GLY A 243 -0.80 -4.96 2.23
C GLY A 243 -0.49 -6.24 2.98
N LEU A 244 -1.53 -6.95 3.42
CA LEU A 244 -1.47 -8.25 4.07
C LEU A 244 -2.63 -9.10 3.55
N ALA A 245 -2.37 -10.31 3.11
CA ALA A 245 -3.41 -11.26 2.69
C ALA A 245 -2.96 -12.70 2.90
N TRP A 246 -3.93 -13.60 3.06
CA TRP A 246 -3.67 -15.04 3.14
C TRP A 246 -4.16 -15.73 1.88
N ASP A 247 -3.36 -16.65 1.38
CA ASP A 247 -3.79 -17.56 0.33
C ASP A 247 -4.62 -18.72 0.90
N SER A 248 -5.16 -19.56 0.02
CA SER A 248 -5.99 -20.71 0.40
C SER A 248 -5.23 -21.78 1.20
N GLY A 249 -3.89 -21.75 1.17
CA GLY A 249 -3.03 -22.62 1.99
C GLY A 249 -2.74 -22.04 3.38
N GLY A 250 -3.31 -20.87 3.70
CA GLY A 250 -3.09 -20.19 4.98
C GLY A 250 -1.73 -19.48 5.09
N ARG A 251 -1.01 -19.29 3.97
CA ARG A 251 0.27 -18.59 3.94
C ARG A 251 0.03 -17.08 3.84
N LEU A 252 0.74 -16.33 4.68
CA LEU A 252 0.66 -14.87 4.71
C LEU A 252 1.54 -14.27 3.62
N TRP A 253 0.97 -13.35 2.86
CA TRP A 253 1.65 -12.54 1.86
C TRP A 253 1.57 -11.07 2.25
N ALA A 254 2.61 -10.30 1.91
CA ALA A 254 2.67 -8.86 2.18
C ALA A 254 3.18 -8.09 0.96
N SER A 255 2.56 -6.94 0.69
CA SER A 255 3.08 -5.95 -0.24
C SER A 255 3.83 -4.85 0.50
N GLU A 256 4.96 -4.42 -0.05
CA GLU A 256 5.89 -3.52 0.63
C GLU A 256 6.52 -2.53 -0.34
N PHE A 257 6.71 -1.27 0.13
CA PHE A 257 7.40 -0.22 -0.63
C PHE A 257 8.90 -0.30 -0.46
N GLY A 258 9.62 -0.40 -1.56
CA GLY A 258 11.05 -0.16 -1.64
C GLY A 258 11.43 1.32 -1.47
N PRO A 259 12.74 1.65 -1.42
CA PRO A 259 13.20 3.05 -1.27
C PRO A 259 12.92 3.91 -2.51
N ASP A 260 13.55 3.60 -3.62
CA ASP A 260 13.35 4.21 -4.94
C ASP A 260 13.25 3.10 -6.00
N VAL A 261 13.62 1.91 -5.63
CA VAL A 261 13.65 0.67 -6.42
C VAL A 261 13.11 -0.46 -5.55
N ASP A 262 12.85 -1.60 -6.16
CA ASP A 262 12.56 -2.87 -5.50
C ASP A 262 11.35 -2.80 -4.55
N ASP A 263 10.19 -2.39 -5.08
CA ASP A 263 8.92 -2.69 -4.42
C ASP A 263 8.69 -4.20 -4.43
N GLU A 264 8.04 -4.75 -3.41
CA GLU A 264 8.08 -6.19 -3.15
C GLU A 264 6.69 -6.81 -2.91
N LEU A 265 6.54 -8.06 -3.34
CA LEU A 265 5.55 -9.00 -2.81
C LEU A 265 6.30 -10.12 -2.10
N ASN A 266 6.07 -10.23 -0.81
CA ASN A 266 6.76 -11.12 0.11
C ASN A 266 5.86 -12.27 0.59
N LEU A 267 6.37 -13.50 0.57
CA LEU A 267 5.80 -14.60 1.34
C LEU A 267 6.34 -14.53 2.77
N ILE A 268 5.47 -14.36 3.76
CA ILE A 268 5.86 -14.09 5.14
C ILE A 268 6.02 -15.36 5.96
N THR A 269 7.22 -15.51 6.52
CA THR A 269 7.60 -16.63 7.39
C THR A 269 7.76 -16.14 8.84
N PRO A 270 7.24 -16.88 9.83
CA PRO A 270 7.46 -16.55 11.25
C PRO A 270 8.96 -16.44 11.59
N GLY A 271 9.37 -15.34 12.22
CA GLY A 271 10.77 -15.06 12.56
C GLY A 271 11.65 -14.68 11.38
N GLY A 272 11.10 -14.56 10.18
CA GLY A 272 11.84 -14.23 8.96
C GLY A 272 12.41 -12.82 8.96
N ASN A 273 13.61 -12.66 8.40
CA ASN A 273 14.29 -11.38 8.17
C ASN A 273 14.29 -11.05 6.68
N TYR A 274 13.63 -9.93 6.30
CA TYR A 274 13.47 -9.46 4.91
C TYR A 274 14.54 -8.47 4.48
N GLY A 275 15.53 -8.21 5.35
CA GLY A 275 16.81 -7.62 4.98
C GLY A 275 16.90 -6.10 5.01
N TRP A 276 15.79 -5.35 5.00
CA TRP A 276 15.84 -3.88 5.09
C TRP A 276 16.50 -3.43 6.42
N PRO A 277 17.40 -2.44 6.41
CA PRO A 277 17.84 -1.58 5.29
C PRO A 277 19.11 -2.07 4.59
N THR A 278 19.58 -3.29 4.89
CA THR A 278 20.85 -3.81 4.39
C THR A 278 20.76 -4.24 2.93
N VAL A 279 19.61 -4.78 2.53
CA VAL A 279 19.28 -5.23 1.17
C VAL A 279 17.83 -4.88 0.85
N THR A 280 17.48 -4.95 -0.45
CA THR A 280 16.11 -4.88 -1.00
C THR A 280 15.94 -5.97 -2.06
N GLY A 281 14.70 -6.32 -2.37
CA GLY A 281 14.36 -7.25 -3.45
C GLY A 281 14.76 -8.68 -3.16
N ALA A 282 15.42 -9.31 -4.14
CA ALA A 282 15.80 -10.72 -4.09
C ALA A 282 17.31 -10.92 -4.32
N PRO A 283 18.16 -10.46 -3.39
CA PRO A 283 19.63 -10.50 -3.56
C PRO A 283 20.26 -11.89 -3.35
N GLY A 284 19.52 -12.92 -2.94
CA GLY A 284 20.03 -14.27 -2.65
C GLY A 284 20.98 -14.33 -1.47
N ARG A 285 20.84 -13.41 -0.50
CA ARG A 285 21.79 -13.32 0.63
C ARG A 285 21.44 -14.30 1.75
N SER A 286 22.39 -15.13 2.12
CA SER A 286 22.22 -16.13 3.19
C SER A 286 21.73 -15.49 4.50
N GLY A 287 20.71 -16.11 5.13
CA GLY A 287 20.09 -15.66 6.38
C GLY A 287 19.03 -14.57 6.20
N LEU A 288 18.77 -14.13 4.97
CA LEU A 288 17.69 -13.22 4.62
C LEU A 288 16.69 -13.93 3.71
N ILE A 289 15.44 -13.45 3.72
CA ILE A 289 14.37 -13.97 2.87
C ILE A 289 14.19 -13.01 1.70
N ASP A 290 14.32 -13.56 0.49
CA ASP A 290 14.11 -12.82 -0.75
C ASP A 290 12.63 -12.61 -1.03
N ALA A 291 12.30 -11.44 -1.63
CA ALA A 291 10.99 -11.19 -2.17
C ALA A 291 10.63 -12.20 -3.26
N LYS A 292 9.35 -12.58 -3.33
CA LYS A 292 8.83 -13.49 -4.37
C LYS A 292 8.57 -12.76 -5.69
N VAL A 293 8.21 -11.48 -5.60
CA VAL A 293 8.14 -10.57 -6.75
C VAL A 293 8.86 -9.28 -6.39
N VAL A 294 9.64 -8.78 -7.34
CA VAL A 294 10.30 -7.49 -7.25
C VAL A 294 9.87 -6.61 -8.43
N TRP A 295 9.29 -5.46 -8.13
CA TRP A 295 9.07 -4.42 -9.13
C TRP A 295 10.27 -3.46 -9.08
N PRO A 296 11.11 -3.44 -10.13
CA PRO A 296 12.41 -2.75 -10.08
C PRO A 296 12.29 -1.23 -9.97
N SER A 297 11.12 -0.66 -10.26
CA SER A 297 10.86 0.77 -10.14
C SER A 297 9.62 1.06 -9.33
N THR A 298 9.75 1.89 -8.29
CA THR A 298 8.61 2.36 -7.50
C THR A 298 7.64 3.24 -8.29
N SER A 299 8.05 3.71 -9.49
CA SER A 299 7.14 4.40 -10.41
C SER A 299 6.17 3.45 -11.13
N GLU A 300 6.46 2.15 -11.13
CA GLU A 300 5.60 1.13 -11.74
C GLU A 300 4.65 0.48 -10.73
N ALA A 301 5.00 0.50 -9.46
CA ALA A 301 4.21 -0.11 -8.41
C ALA A 301 3.87 0.87 -7.28
N SER A 302 4.65 1.00 -6.23
CA SER A 302 4.24 1.52 -4.92
C SER A 302 3.00 0.76 -4.43
N PRO A 303 3.13 -0.58 -4.20
CA PRO A 303 2.00 -1.47 -3.94
C PRO A 303 1.44 -1.22 -2.54
N SER A 304 0.12 -1.10 -2.41
CA SER A 304 -0.54 -0.84 -1.14
C SER A 304 -1.43 -2.01 -0.74
N GLY A 305 -2.75 -1.85 -0.70
CA GLY A 305 -3.64 -2.93 -0.29
C GLY A 305 -3.49 -4.20 -1.13
N LEU A 306 -3.60 -5.33 -0.49
CA LEU A 306 -3.41 -6.66 -1.06
C LEU A 306 -4.61 -7.55 -0.74
N GLU A 307 -5.14 -8.24 -1.74
CA GLU A 307 -6.16 -9.28 -1.60
C GLU A 307 -5.79 -10.49 -2.44
N ILE A 308 -6.05 -11.70 -1.94
CA ILE A 308 -5.80 -12.93 -2.68
C ILE A 308 -7.12 -13.63 -2.96
N VAL A 309 -7.43 -13.83 -4.24
CA VAL A 309 -8.64 -14.50 -4.70
C VAL A 309 -8.27 -15.58 -5.70
N ASP A 310 -8.73 -16.80 -5.46
CA ASP A 310 -8.57 -17.96 -6.34
C ASP A 310 -7.11 -18.19 -6.79
N GLY A 311 -6.15 -18.01 -5.87
CA GLY A 311 -4.72 -18.16 -6.10
C GLY A 311 -4.10 -17.02 -6.94
N VAL A 312 -4.72 -15.84 -6.95
CA VAL A 312 -4.14 -14.62 -7.53
C VAL A 312 -4.08 -13.52 -6.47
N ALA A 313 -2.90 -12.95 -6.28
CA ALA A 313 -2.70 -11.77 -5.45
C ALA A 313 -2.97 -10.52 -6.29
N TYR A 314 -3.91 -9.68 -5.83
CA TYR A 314 -4.23 -8.38 -6.44
C TYR A 314 -3.75 -7.27 -5.52
N THR A 315 -2.97 -6.31 -6.05
CA THR A 315 -2.51 -5.15 -5.28
C THR A 315 -2.70 -3.84 -6.05
N GLY A 316 -3.20 -2.84 -5.33
CA GLY A 316 -3.35 -1.48 -5.85
C GLY A 316 -2.01 -0.75 -5.88
N ALA A 317 -1.66 -0.17 -7.02
CA ALA A 317 -0.42 0.58 -7.22
C ALA A 317 -0.67 2.09 -7.15
N LEU A 318 0.04 2.76 -6.23
CA LEU A 318 -0.13 4.21 -6.05
C LEU A 318 0.59 5.02 -7.13
N ARG A 319 1.92 4.92 -7.20
CA ARG A 319 2.69 5.64 -8.22
C ARG A 319 2.53 4.99 -9.60
N GLY A 320 2.41 3.68 -9.63
CA GLY A 320 2.19 2.92 -10.86
C GLY A 320 0.80 3.09 -11.47
N GLN A 321 -0.17 3.63 -10.73
CA GLN A 321 -1.53 3.93 -11.21
C GLN A 321 -2.16 2.77 -11.98
N ARG A 322 -2.13 1.57 -11.37
CA ARG A 322 -2.63 0.32 -11.95
C ARG A 322 -3.05 -0.66 -10.88
N LEU A 323 -3.75 -1.68 -11.30
CA LEU A 323 -3.96 -2.88 -10.51
C LEU A 323 -2.95 -3.93 -10.99
N TRP A 324 -2.14 -4.44 -10.09
CA TRP A 324 -1.31 -5.62 -10.35
C TRP A 324 -2.05 -6.88 -9.97
N SER A 325 -1.90 -7.93 -10.78
CA SER A 325 -2.24 -9.30 -10.40
C SER A 325 -1.00 -10.18 -10.50
N VAL A 326 -0.83 -11.06 -9.53
CA VAL A 326 0.29 -12.00 -9.46
C VAL A 326 -0.28 -13.39 -9.20
N PRO A 327 -0.14 -14.34 -10.12
CA PRO A 327 -0.52 -15.74 -9.87
C PRO A 327 0.34 -16.33 -8.77
N LEU A 328 -0.29 -17.09 -7.86
CA LEU A 328 0.41 -17.80 -6.79
C LEU A 328 0.27 -19.30 -6.99
N ASP A 329 1.38 -20.05 -6.85
CA ASP A 329 1.42 -21.50 -6.85
C ASP A 329 2.21 -22.00 -5.64
N GLY A 330 1.51 -22.36 -4.59
CA GLY A 330 2.14 -22.73 -3.34
C GLY A 330 2.91 -21.54 -2.73
N GLU A 331 4.20 -21.72 -2.55
CA GLU A 331 5.10 -20.68 -2.04
C GLU A 331 5.71 -19.81 -3.15
N ASP A 332 5.40 -20.10 -4.40
CA ASP A 332 5.95 -19.39 -5.55
C ASP A 332 4.95 -18.38 -6.11
N ALA A 333 5.48 -17.37 -6.78
CA ALA A 333 4.74 -16.33 -7.46
C ALA A 333 5.13 -16.30 -8.94
N GLY A 334 4.13 -16.18 -9.82
CA GLY A 334 4.33 -16.01 -11.25
C GLY A 334 4.57 -14.55 -11.63
N GLU A 335 4.66 -14.30 -12.93
CA GLU A 335 4.89 -12.96 -13.47
C GLU A 335 3.72 -12.01 -13.19
N PRO A 336 4.00 -10.78 -12.70
CA PRO A 336 2.98 -9.76 -12.50
C PRO A 336 2.32 -9.31 -13.81
N VAL A 337 1.00 -9.16 -13.81
CA VAL A 337 0.24 -8.60 -14.92
C VAL A 337 -0.43 -7.30 -14.49
N ALA A 338 -0.26 -6.25 -15.29
CA ALA A 338 -0.83 -4.93 -15.02
C ALA A 338 -2.17 -4.72 -15.71
N TYR A 339 -3.16 -4.23 -14.96
CA TYR A 339 -4.47 -3.83 -15.48
C TYR A 339 -4.73 -2.34 -15.23
N PHE A 340 -5.51 -1.71 -16.10
CA PHE A 340 -6.02 -0.34 -15.98
C PHE A 340 -4.92 0.72 -15.84
N THR A 341 -3.73 0.51 -16.40
CA THR A 341 -2.58 1.41 -16.29
C THR A 341 -2.93 2.84 -16.73
N GLY A 342 -2.80 3.80 -15.81
CA GLY A 342 -3.05 5.22 -16.04
C GLY A 342 -4.53 5.60 -16.21
N GLN A 343 -5.48 4.66 -16.14
CA GLN A 343 -6.90 4.92 -16.43
C GLN A 343 -7.66 5.48 -15.23
N HIS A 344 -7.26 5.10 -14.02
CA HIS A 344 -8.00 5.41 -12.79
C HIS A 344 -7.13 6.12 -11.74
N GLY A 345 -5.92 6.54 -12.10
CA GLY A 345 -4.97 7.17 -11.19
C GLY A 345 -4.45 6.20 -10.13
N ARG A 346 -4.19 6.72 -8.94
CA ARG A 346 -3.61 5.98 -7.81
C ARG A 346 -4.64 5.03 -7.21
N LEU A 347 -4.31 3.75 -7.10
CA LEU A 347 -5.14 2.73 -6.48
C LEU A 347 -4.55 2.36 -5.11
N ARG A 348 -5.38 2.43 -4.04
CA ARG A 348 -4.92 2.33 -2.65
C ARG A 348 -5.17 0.97 -2.04
N ASP A 349 -6.40 0.51 -2.05
CA ASP A 349 -6.78 -0.73 -1.37
C ASP A 349 -7.52 -1.66 -2.31
N VAL A 350 -7.37 -2.94 -2.05
CA VAL A 350 -8.09 -4.02 -2.73
C VAL A 350 -8.68 -4.92 -1.66
N ALA A 351 -9.97 -5.17 -1.71
CA ALA A 351 -10.64 -6.05 -0.77
C ALA A 351 -11.76 -6.83 -1.44
N ARG A 352 -11.97 -8.09 -1.02
CA ARG A 352 -13.03 -8.95 -1.50
C ARG A 352 -14.30 -8.73 -0.72
N ALA A 353 -15.38 -8.41 -1.43
CA ALA A 353 -16.72 -8.32 -0.87
C ALA A 353 -17.34 -9.72 -0.66
N PRO A 354 -18.36 -9.86 0.20
CA PRO A 354 -19.01 -11.15 0.46
C PRO A 354 -19.66 -11.81 -0.76
N ASP A 355 -20.04 -11.03 -1.76
CA ASP A 355 -20.56 -11.52 -3.06
C ASP A 355 -19.46 -12.00 -4.02
N GLY A 356 -18.19 -11.88 -3.62
CA GLY A 356 -17.02 -12.29 -4.38
C GLY A 356 -16.43 -11.20 -5.27
N ALA A 357 -17.07 -10.05 -5.40
CA ALA A 357 -16.51 -8.91 -6.15
C ALA A 357 -15.25 -8.36 -5.46
N LEU A 358 -14.30 -7.84 -6.24
CA LEU A 358 -13.18 -7.07 -5.72
C LEU A 358 -13.52 -5.58 -5.75
N TRP A 359 -13.40 -4.93 -4.63
CA TRP A 359 -13.43 -3.48 -4.55
C TRP A 359 -12.02 -2.93 -4.56
N VAL A 360 -11.78 -1.94 -5.42
CA VAL A 360 -10.50 -1.22 -5.50
C VAL A 360 -10.77 0.25 -5.24
N VAL A 361 -10.29 0.78 -4.11
CA VAL A 361 -10.47 2.19 -3.79
C VAL A 361 -9.29 3.03 -4.31
N SER A 362 -9.60 4.20 -4.85
CA SER A 362 -8.60 5.14 -5.36
C SER A 362 -7.94 5.97 -4.24
N ASN A 363 -6.94 6.76 -4.59
CA ASN A 363 -6.30 7.72 -3.68
C ASN A 363 -5.75 8.91 -4.49
N ASN A 364 -6.64 9.63 -5.17
CA ASN A 364 -6.32 10.67 -6.15
C ASN A 364 -6.36 12.10 -5.59
N ARG A 365 -6.79 12.26 -4.34
CA ARG A 365 -7.01 13.56 -3.69
C ARG A 365 -8.12 14.41 -4.34
N ASN A 366 -9.19 13.78 -4.77
CA ASN A 366 -10.40 14.37 -5.35
C ASN A 366 -10.44 14.34 -6.91
N PRO A 367 -11.45 13.70 -7.51
CA PRO A 367 -12.40 12.85 -6.79
C PRO A 367 -11.79 11.45 -6.53
N ASP A 368 -12.08 10.88 -5.37
CA ASP A 368 -11.81 9.48 -5.05
C ASP A 368 -13.09 8.65 -5.19
N PHE A 369 -12.91 7.37 -5.51
CA PHE A 369 -13.99 6.44 -5.86
C PHE A 369 -13.61 5.00 -5.51
N ALA A 370 -14.59 4.09 -5.59
CA ALA A 370 -14.36 2.66 -5.60
C ALA A 370 -14.71 2.07 -6.98
N LEU A 371 -13.83 1.21 -7.49
CA LEU A 371 -14.11 0.34 -8.63
C LEU A 371 -14.56 -1.02 -8.10
N ILE A 372 -15.64 -1.54 -8.65
CA ILE A 372 -16.11 -2.90 -8.38
C ILE A 372 -15.73 -3.76 -9.58
N LEU A 373 -14.96 -4.81 -9.30
CA LEU A 373 -14.44 -5.71 -10.31
C LEU A 373 -15.01 -7.10 -10.13
N ARG A 374 -15.32 -7.74 -11.24
CA ARG A 374 -15.55 -9.17 -11.31
C ARG A 374 -14.27 -9.85 -11.75
N THR A 375 -13.79 -10.79 -10.95
CA THR A 375 -12.73 -11.73 -11.35
C THR A 375 -13.40 -13.00 -11.86
N VAL A 376 -12.92 -13.52 -12.98
CA VAL A 376 -13.38 -14.80 -13.51
C VAL A 376 -12.29 -15.82 -13.24
N PRO A 377 -12.62 -16.95 -12.56
CA PRO A 377 -11.65 -17.99 -12.19
C PRO A 377 -10.96 -18.66 -13.39
#